data_1b9bead957231887cdb28cb1e51507a3
#
_entry.id   1b9bead957231887cdb28cb1e51507a3
#
_cell.length_a   1.000
_cell.length_b   1.000
_cell.length_c   1.000
_cell.angle_alpha   90.00
_cell.angle_beta   90.00
_cell.angle_gamma   90.00
#
_symmetry.space_group_name_H-M   'P 1'
#
loop_
_entity.id
_entity.type
_entity.pdbx_description
1 polymer ?
#
loop_
_entity_poly.entity_id
_entity_poly.type
_entity_poly.pdbx_seq_one_letter_code
_entity_poly.pdbx_strand_id
1 'polypeptide(L)'
;MFAEFVETGAPLSALFISFLVYSFVGWLYESTICALANYGHFANSGFLLGPCCPIYGAGALACWFLLRGIPGVGAQFVAAALVCSVLEYSVGAMLERLTGARFWDYSKFPFNIKGRVCLYGAMLFGAGAVVICRAAEPSLLAALQVVPREVLAAIAGACAGVLVLDTAFALASWRQLSLKLELLRDEMADKINESLKDATASMLDRVPAAALDTASELKSRSGAVNSWLAEMSDGMFESVREKVEMPAFIAEGGRGLRLVARRMKNVAQRAEASAPVKLKTMMTRRELRFFNAFPEIKLKSYEGVIRATNLKERARELFYRK
;
A
#
# COMPACT_ATOMS: atom_id res chain seq x y z
N MET A 1 17.25 -20.75 17.79
CA MET A 1 17.68 -19.48 17.16
C MET A 1 18.96 -18.90 17.78
N PHE A 2 19.03 -18.56 19.09
CA PHE A 2 20.28 -18.05 19.71
C PHE A 2 21.36 -19.12 19.80
N ALA A 3 21.03 -20.36 20.10
CA ALA A 3 21.98 -21.49 20.14
C ALA A 3 22.54 -21.83 18.76
N GLU A 4 21.72 -21.78 17.72
CA GLU A 4 22.13 -21.98 16.31
C GLU A 4 23.03 -20.84 15.79
N PHE A 5 22.85 -19.63 16.33
CA PHE A 5 23.72 -18.49 16.07
C PHE A 5 25.17 -18.76 16.55
N VAL A 6 25.32 -19.43 17.69
CA VAL A 6 26.62 -19.82 18.24
C VAL A 6 27.26 -20.94 17.42
N GLU A 7 26.49 -21.87 16.86
CA GLU A 7 27.00 -22.99 16.04
C GLU A 7 27.54 -22.55 14.67
N THR A 8 27.08 -21.44 14.07
CA THR A 8 27.62 -20.97 12.78
C THR A 8 29.02 -20.38 12.89
N GLY A 9 29.45 -19.96 14.09
CA GLY A 9 30.73 -19.25 14.31
C GLY A 9 30.83 -17.91 13.53
N ALA A 10 29.77 -17.54 12.77
CA ALA A 10 29.78 -16.32 12.00
C ALA A 10 29.53 -15.10 12.90
N PRO A 11 30.34 -14.04 12.81
CA PRO A 11 30.11 -12.84 13.59
C PRO A 11 28.81 -12.15 13.17
N LEU A 12 28.15 -11.49 14.12
CA LEU A 12 26.90 -10.74 13.86
C LEU A 12 27.05 -9.74 12.69
N SER A 13 28.24 -9.14 12.56
CA SER A 13 28.56 -8.24 11.44
C SER A 13 28.48 -8.92 10.09
N ALA A 14 28.93 -10.18 9.97
CA ALA A 14 28.82 -10.94 8.72
C ALA A 14 27.34 -11.23 8.35
N LEU A 15 26.54 -11.66 9.32
CA LEU A 15 25.12 -11.90 9.11
C LEU A 15 24.37 -10.61 8.74
N PHE A 16 24.74 -9.48 9.34
CA PHE A 16 24.16 -8.19 8.97
C PHE A 16 24.56 -7.78 7.54
N ILE A 17 25.81 -8.03 7.14
CA ILE A 17 26.23 -7.81 5.74
C ILE A 17 25.46 -8.74 4.80
N SER A 18 25.27 -10.02 5.13
CA SER A 18 24.42 -10.95 4.35
C SER A 18 22.99 -10.41 4.20
N PHE A 19 22.41 -9.94 5.32
CA PHE A 19 21.09 -9.28 5.29
C PHE A 19 21.05 -8.12 4.28
N LEU A 20 22.05 -7.24 4.29
CA LEU A 20 22.12 -6.11 3.37
C LEU A 20 22.31 -6.53 1.91
N VAL A 21 23.17 -7.53 1.65
CA VAL A 21 23.40 -8.08 0.31
C VAL A 21 22.10 -8.62 -0.27
N TYR A 22 21.36 -9.44 0.48
CA TYR A 22 20.08 -9.97 0.00
C TYR A 22 19.00 -8.91 -0.09
N SER A 23 19.00 -7.92 0.78
CA SER A 23 18.11 -6.77 0.69
C SER A 23 18.36 -5.93 -0.56
N PHE A 24 19.63 -5.77 -0.94
CA PHE A 24 20.02 -5.10 -2.18
C PHE A 24 19.67 -5.93 -3.43
N VAL A 25 19.94 -7.24 -3.42
CA VAL A 25 19.56 -8.14 -4.52
C VAL A 25 18.05 -8.15 -4.72
N GLY A 26 17.28 -8.20 -3.64
CA GLY A 26 15.83 -8.10 -3.68
C GLY A 26 15.34 -6.75 -4.25
N TRP A 27 15.96 -5.66 -3.83
CA TRP A 27 15.68 -4.34 -4.41
C TRP A 27 16.00 -4.29 -5.90
N LEU A 28 17.14 -4.85 -6.32
CA LEU A 28 17.54 -4.92 -7.72
C LEU A 28 16.52 -5.73 -8.54
N TYR A 29 16.09 -6.88 -8.04
CA TYR A 29 15.06 -7.70 -8.66
C TYR A 29 13.74 -6.93 -8.85
N GLU A 30 13.24 -6.30 -7.80
CA GLU A 30 11.99 -5.52 -7.84
C GLU A 30 12.09 -4.30 -8.77
N SER A 31 13.21 -3.56 -8.67
CA SER A 31 13.37 -2.29 -9.38
C SER A 31 13.70 -2.47 -10.87
N THR A 32 14.21 -3.65 -11.26
CA THR A 32 14.53 -3.97 -12.65
C THR A 32 13.56 -5.00 -13.22
N ILE A 33 13.67 -6.27 -12.84
CA ILE A 33 12.92 -7.36 -13.49
C ILE A 33 11.42 -7.17 -13.31
N CYS A 34 10.94 -6.98 -12.07
CA CYS A 34 9.52 -6.79 -11.80
C CYS A 34 9.00 -5.47 -12.39
N ALA A 35 9.77 -4.38 -12.26
CA ALA A 35 9.37 -3.09 -12.77
C ALA A 35 9.33 -3.06 -14.30
N LEU A 36 10.33 -3.64 -14.99
CA LEU A 36 10.33 -3.76 -16.44
C LEU A 36 9.20 -4.65 -16.96
N ALA A 37 8.95 -5.79 -16.31
CA ALA A 37 7.88 -6.70 -16.70
C ALA A 37 6.47 -6.09 -16.54
N ASN A 38 6.25 -5.31 -15.48
CA ASN A 38 4.93 -4.76 -15.16
C ASN A 38 4.70 -3.35 -15.75
N TYR A 39 5.75 -2.54 -15.87
CA TYR A 39 5.64 -1.10 -16.19
C TYR A 39 6.46 -0.67 -17.39
N GLY A 40 7.34 -1.53 -17.91
CA GLY A 40 8.20 -1.23 -19.06
C GLY A 40 9.38 -0.29 -18.77
N HIS A 41 9.67 0.03 -17.51
CA HIS A 41 10.73 0.94 -17.11
C HIS A 41 11.26 0.63 -15.71
N PHE A 42 12.48 1.11 -15.41
CA PHE A 42 13.05 1.02 -14.06
C PHE A 42 12.24 1.83 -13.07
N ALA A 43 11.95 1.25 -11.91
CA ALA A 43 11.29 1.95 -10.80
C ALA A 43 12.07 1.69 -9.51
N ASN A 44 12.45 2.75 -8.77
CA ASN A 44 13.06 2.55 -7.45
C ASN A 44 12.00 1.99 -6.49
N SER A 45 11.94 0.67 -6.41
CA SER A 45 10.97 -0.08 -5.60
C SER A 45 11.39 -0.13 -4.14
N GLY A 46 10.42 -0.43 -3.27
CA GLY A 46 10.66 -0.57 -1.84
C GLY A 46 10.29 0.67 -1.01
N PHE A 47 10.16 0.44 0.29
CA PHE A 47 9.74 1.47 1.25
C PHE A 47 10.86 2.47 1.54
N LEU A 48 12.12 2.02 1.58
CA LEU A 48 13.30 2.83 1.84
C LEU A 48 13.67 3.72 0.66
N LEU A 49 14.41 4.79 0.89
CA LEU A 49 14.89 5.71 -0.14
C LEU A 49 16.06 5.10 -0.92
N GLY A 50 16.94 4.40 -0.20
CA GLY A 50 18.09 3.71 -0.76
C GLY A 50 17.74 2.38 -1.42
N PRO A 51 18.73 1.76 -2.08
CA PRO A 51 18.57 0.50 -2.81
C PRO A 51 18.51 -0.70 -1.87
N CYS A 52 17.45 -0.79 -1.06
CA CYS A 52 17.31 -1.81 -0.03
C CYS A 52 15.85 -2.20 0.17
N CYS A 53 15.57 -3.50 0.05
CA CYS A 53 14.28 -4.12 0.40
C CYS A 53 14.47 -5.11 1.57
N PRO A 54 14.34 -4.68 2.83
CA PRO A 54 14.67 -5.46 4.02
C PRO A 54 13.95 -6.81 4.14
N ILE A 55 12.77 -6.95 3.56
CA ILE A 55 12.00 -8.20 3.57
C ILE A 55 12.78 -9.36 2.91
N TYR A 56 13.56 -9.07 1.85
CA TYR A 56 14.37 -10.08 1.17
C TYR A 56 15.54 -10.53 2.03
N GLY A 57 16.24 -9.60 2.69
CA GLY A 57 17.30 -9.93 3.63
C GLY A 57 16.80 -10.73 4.83
N ALA A 58 15.68 -10.32 5.40
CA ALA A 58 15.04 -11.04 6.50
C ALA A 58 14.60 -12.45 6.08
N GLY A 59 13.99 -12.58 4.88
CA GLY A 59 13.58 -13.88 4.33
C GLY A 59 14.75 -14.81 4.04
N ALA A 60 15.84 -14.28 3.48
CA ALA A 60 17.06 -15.03 3.18
C ALA A 60 17.67 -15.61 4.47
N LEU A 61 17.88 -14.77 5.48
CA LEU A 61 18.42 -15.22 6.75
C LEU A 61 17.48 -16.17 7.49
N ALA A 62 16.17 -15.90 7.50
CA ALA A 62 15.19 -16.80 8.10
C ALA A 62 15.25 -18.20 7.46
N CYS A 63 15.26 -18.27 6.12
CA CYS A 63 15.42 -19.53 5.40
C CYS A 63 16.75 -20.20 5.70
N TRP A 64 17.86 -19.46 5.72
CA TRP A 64 19.16 -20.00 6.06
C TRP A 64 19.17 -20.65 7.46
N PHE A 65 18.73 -19.93 8.48
CA PHE A 65 18.72 -20.45 9.85
C PHE A 65 17.79 -21.65 10.04
N LEU A 66 16.59 -21.61 9.44
CA LEU A 66 15.59 -22.63 9.66
C LEU A 66 15.76 -23.88 8.78
N LEU A 67 16.36 -23.73 7.57
CA LEU A 67 16.26 -24.75 6.54
C LEU A 67 17.59 -25.32 6.05
N ARG A 68 18.74 -24.74 6.43
CA ARG A 68 20.07 -25.22 6.00
C ARG A 68 20.33 -26.69 6.33
N GLY A 69 19.72 -27.19 7.42
CA GLY A 69 19.85 -28.59 7.86
C GLY A 69 18.99 -29.60 7.08
N ILE A 70 18.11 -29.14 6.20
CA ILE A 70 17.22 -30.04 5.43
C ILE A 70 18.00 -30.62 4.25
N PRO A 71 18.23 -31.97 4.18
CA PRO A 71 19.13 -32.56 3.20
C PRO A 71 18.51 -32.60 1.79
N GLY A 72 17.19 -32.79 1.68
CA GLY A 72 16.47 -32.95 0.41
C GLY A 72 16.12 -31.62 -0.25
N VAL A 73 16.51 -31.39 -1.52
CA VAL A 73 16.19 -30.15 -2.27
C VAL A 73 14.69 -29.92 -2.34
N GLY A 74 13.88 -30.94 -2.63
CA GLY A 74 12.44 -30.81 -2.70
C GLY A 74 11.79 -30.48 -1.37
N ALA A 75 12.23 -31.12 -0.27
CA ALA A 75 11.73 -30.82 1.07
C ALA A 75 12.12 -29.40 1.49
N GLN A 76 13.36 -28.99 1.21
CA GLN A 76 13.85 -27.65 1.48
C GLN A 76 13.07 -26.59 0.68
N PHE A 77 12.77 -26.87 -0.60
CA PHE A 77 11.95 -25.98 -1.43
C PHE A 77 10.54 -25.78 -0.87
N VAL A 78 9.85 -26.85 -0.51
CA VAL A 78 8.50 -26.77 0.06
C VAL A 78 8.52 -26.02 1.39
N ALA A 79 9.47 -26.34 2.27
CA ALA A 79 9.62 -25.64 3.55
C ALA A 79 9.94 -24.16 3.35
N ALA A 80 10.81 -23.80 2.39
CA ALA A 80 11.14 -22.43 2.07
C ALA A 80 9.95 -21.65 1.49
N ALA A 81 9.17 -22.26 0.60
CA ALA A 81 7.95 -21.65 0.07
C ALA A 81 6.96 -21.31 1.19
N LEU A 82 6.82 -22.20 2.19
CA LEU A 82 5.97 -21.95 3.36
C LEU A 82 6.53 -20.84 4.25
N VAL A 83 7.83 -20.88 4.60
CA VAL A 83 8.47 -19.85 5.45
C VAL A 83 8.37 -18.47 4.79
N CYS A 84 8.69 -18.36 3.50
CA CYS A 84 8.58 -17.10 2.76
C CYS A 84 7.14 -16.60 2.69
N SER A 85 6.16 -17.49 2.44
CA SER A 85 4.74 -17.11 2.41
C SER A 85 4.23 -16.62 3.76
N VAL A 86 4.64 -17.24 4.86
CA VAL A 86 4.29 -16.79 6.22
C VAL A 86 4.91 -15.42 6.51
N LEU A 87 6.17 -15.22 6.14
CA LEU A 87 6.86 -13.94 6.33
C LEU A 87 6.17 -12.84 5.51
N GLU A 88 5.95 -13.07 4.22
CA GLU A 88 5.32 -12.10 3.30
C GLU A 88 3.90 -11.75 3.77
N TYR A 89 3.10 -12.74 4.16
CA TYR A 89 1.76 -12.52 4.70
C TYR A 89 1.79 -11.70 5.98
N SER A 90 2.70 -12.03 6.91
CA SER A 90 2.83 -11.39 8.21
C SER A 90 3.27 -9.93 8.07
N VAL A 91 4.29 -9.69 7.24
CA VAL A 91 4.77 -8.32 6.94
C VAL A 91 3.69 -7.51 6.24
N GLY A 92 3.01 -8.08 5.24
CA GLY A 92 1.91 -7.41 4.56
C GLY A 92 0.75 -7.06 5.50
N ALA A 93 0.37 -7.99 6.40
CA ALA A 93 -0.67 -7.74 7.38
C ALA A 93 -0.26 -6.69 8.43
N MET A 94 0.99 -6.72 8.88
CA MET A 94 1.54 -5.75 9.81
C MET A 94 1.58 -4.34 9.19
N LEU A 95 2.11 -4.22 7.99
CA LEU A 95 2.17 -2.93 7.28
C LEU A 95 0.76 -2.37 7.04
N GLU A 96 -0.18 -3.20 6.59
CA GLU A 96 -1.58 -2.76 6.38
C GLU A 96 -2.23 -2.27 7.68
N ARG A 97 -1.93 -2.90 8.83
CA ARG A 97 -2.43 -2.45 10.15
C ARG A 97 -1.78 -1.14 10.62
N LEU A 98 -0.47 -1.00 10.42
CA LEU A 98 0.28 0.17 10.90
C LEU A 98 0.09 1.42 10.03
N THR A 99 -0.09 1.22 8.73
CA THR A 99 -0.09 2.32 7.76
C THR A 99 -1.46 2.58 7.12
N GLY A 100 -2.43 1.68 7.31
CA GLY A 100 -3.70 1.72 6.58
C GLY A 100 -3.56 1.46 5.07
N ALA A 101 -2.35 1.14 4.61
CA ALA A 101 -2.03 0.95 3.20
C ALA A 101 -1.64 -0.49 2.89
N ARG A 102 -2.12 -1.00 1.77
CA ARG A 102 -1.66 -2.25 1.18
C ARG A 102 -0.65 -1.94 0.10
N PHE A 103 0.61 -2.27 0.32
CA PHE A 103 1.72 -1.93 -0.57
C PHE A 103 1.78 -2.80 -1.82
N TRP A 104 1.31 -4.06 -1.76
CA TRP A 104 1.17 -4.99 -2.90
C TRP A 104 -0.15 -5.73 -2.81
N ASP A 105 -0.66 -6.18 -3.94
CA ASP A 105 -1.94 -6.89 -4.01
C ASP A 105 -1.95 -7.98 -5.08
N TYR A 106 -1.93 -9.22 -4.62
CA TYR A 106 -2.01 -10.41 -5.47
C TYR A 106 -3.43 -10.92 -5.69
N SER A 107 -4.48 -10.12 -5.43
CA SER A 107 -5.88 -10.57 -5.58
C SER A 107 -6.21 -11.07 -6.97
N LYS A 108 -5.47 -10.60 -8.00
CA LYS A 108 -5.63 -11.01 -9.39
C LYS A 108 -4.92 -12.32 -9.73
N PHE A 109 -4.01 -12.80 -8.86
CA PHE A 109 -3.26 -14.03 -9.09
C PHE A 109 -4.01 -15.24 -8.55
N PRO A 110 -3.94 -16.41 -9.23
CA PRO A 110 -4.55 -17.63 -8.74
C PRO A 110 -3.90 -18.11 -7.43
N PHE A 111 -4.67 -18.82 -6.62
CA PHE A 111 -4.23 -19.36 -5.33
C PHE A 111 -3.61 -18.30 -4.40
N ASN A 112 -4.19 -17.09 -4.37
CA ASN A 112 -3.78 -16.07 -3.41
C ASN A 112 -4.51 -16.25 -2.06
N ILE A 113 -3.85 -15.81 -0.99
CA ILE A 113 -4.44 -15.77 0.35
C ILE A 113 -4.64 -14.29 0.73
N LYS A 114 -5.89 -13.83 0.70
CA LYS A 114 -6.29 -12.44 1.00
C LYS A 114 -5.51 -11.38 0.20
N GLY A 115 -5.00 -11.75 -1.00
CA GLY A 115 -4.20 -10.87 -1.85
C GLY A 115 -2.80 -10.51 -1.30
N ARG A 116 -2.36 -11.11 -0.17
CA ARG A 116 -1.05 -10.80 0.44
C ARG A 116 0.06 -11.71 -0.04
N VAL A 117 -0.27 -12.96 -0.36
CA VAL A 117 0.64 -13.98 -0.92
C VAL A 117 -0.06 -14.72 -2.03
N CYS A 118 0.70 -15.29 -2.96
CA CYS A 118 0.17 -16.13 -4.04
C CYS A 118 1.11 -17.30 -4.34
N LEU A 119 0.59 -18.33 -5.02
CA LEU A 119 1.37 -19.52 -5.35
C LEU A 119 2.61 -19.18 -6.19
N TYR A 120 2.49 -18.25 -7.15
CA TYR A 120 3.63 -17.82 -7.98
C TYR A 120 4.78 -17.24 -7.11
N GLY A 121 4.46 -16.36 -6.17
CA GLY A 121 5.43 -15.79 -5.22
C GLY A 121 6.06 -16.89 -4.35
N ALA A 122 5.24 -17.80 -3.81
CA ALA A 122 5.72 -18.92 -3.00
C ALA A 122 6.72 -19.82 -3.74
N MET A 123 6.45 -20.13 -5.01
CA MET A 123 7.33 -20.93 -5.86
C MET A 123 8.66 -20.19 -6.15
N LEU A 124 8.58 -18.93 -6.49
CA LEU A 124 9.75 -18.10 -6.80
C LEU A 124 10.67 -17.94 -5.60
N PHE A 125 10.11 -17.55 -4.44
CA PHE A 125 10.87 -17.35 -3.21
C PHE A 125 11.37 -18.69 -2.64
N GLY A 126 10.59 -19.77 -2.78
CA GLY A 126 11.04 -21.11 -2.41
C GLY A 126 12.28 -21.54 -3.21
N ALA A 127 12.29 -21.32 -4.53
CA ALA A 127 13.44 -21.61 -5.37
C ALA A 127 14.66 -20.75 -5.01
N GLY A 128 14.44 -19.43 -4.83
CA GLY A 128 15.50 -18.51 -4.40
C GLY A 128 16.11 -18.90 -3.05
N ALA A 129 15.30 -19.28 -2.08
CA ALA A 129 15.74 -19.71 -0.77
C ALA A 129 16.58 -21.03 -0.81
N VAL A 130 16.27 -21.96 -1.70
CA VAL A 130 17.12 -23.15 -1.91
C VAL A 130 18.51 -22.75 -2.42
N VAL A 131 18.57 -21.82 -3.39
CA VAL A 131 19.87 -21.31 -3.88
C VAL A 131 20.64 -20.59 -2.75
N ILE A 132 19.95 -19.80 -1.94
CA ILE A 132 20.55 -19.13 -0.78
C ILE A 132 21.11 -20.15 0.20
N CYS A 133 20.30 -21.14 0.61
CA CYS A 133 20.71 -22.11 1.60
C CYS A 133 21.85 -23.03 1.15
N ARG A 134 21.92 -23.39 -0.14
CA ARG A 134 22.87 -24.36 -0.64
C ARG A 134 24.13 -23.80 -1.25
N ALA A 135 24.07 -22.56 -1.76
CA ALA A 135 25.18 -21.99 -2.49
C ALA A 135 25.51 -20.57 -2.07
N ALA A 136 24.53 -19.64 -2.13
CA ALA A 136 24.83 -18.23 -2.02
C ALA A 136 25.33 -17.84 -0.61
N GLU A 137 24.61 -18.24 0.46
CA GLU A 137 25.00 -17.88 1.82
C GLU A 137 26.29 -18.58 2.29
N PRO A 138 26.51 -19.88 2.06
CA PRO A 138 27.79 -20.51 2.36
C PRO A 138 28.98 -19.82 1.67
N SER A 139 28.82 -19.48 0.38
CA SER A 139 29.86 -18.78 -0.38
C SER A 139 30.11 -17.36 0.11
N LEU A 140 29.04 -16.63 0.45
CA LEU A 140 29.12 -15.29 1.00
C LEU A 140 29.82 -15.28 2.35
N LEU A 141 29.42 -16.18 3.27
CA LEU A 141 30.05 -16.30 4.57
C LEU A 141 31.53 -16.69 4.46
N ALA A 142 31.89 -17.61 3.54
CA ALA A 142 33.29 -17.97 3.27
C ALA A 142 34.09 -16.75 2.79
N ALA A 143 33.53 -15.94 1.90
CA ALA A 143 34.18 -14.71 1.44
C ALA A 143 34.33 -13.66 2.56
N LEU A 144 33.34 -13.54 3.45
CA LEU A 144 33.40 -12.59 4.57
C LEU A 144 34.38 -13.03 5.67
N GLN A 145 34.70 -14.33 5.80
CA GLN A 145 35.70 -14.84 6.77
C GLN A 145 37.12 -14.36 6.47
N VAL A 146 37.41 -14.00 5.22
CA VAL A 146 38.75 -13.48 4.83
C VAL A 146 38.95 -12.03 5.29
N VAL A 147 37.84 -11.30 5.57
CA VAL A 147 37.88 -9.91 6.01
C VAL A 147 38.16 -9.85 7.53
N PRO A 148 39.13 -9.02 7.98
CA PRO A 148 39.35 -8.82 9.42
C PRO A 148 38.05 -8.42 10.14
N ARG A 149 37.84 -8.98 11.33
CA ARG A 149 36.61 -8.81 12.11
C ARG A 149 36.32 -7.34 12.43
N GLU A 150 37.36 -6.55 12.71
CA GLU A 150 37.27 -5.12 13.01
C GLU A 150 36.78 -4.32 11.81
N VAL A 151 37.30 -4.64 10.63
CA VAL A 151 36.90 -4.00 9.34
C VAL A 151 35.48 -4.37 9.04
N LEU A 152 35.11 -5.63 9.17
CA LEU A 152 33.72 -6.10 8.93
C LEU A 152 32.74 -5.44 9.91
N ALA A 153 33.12 -5.30 11.19
CA ALA A 153 32.29 -4.62 12.19
C ALA A 153 32.14 -3.12 11.89
N ALA A 154 33.20 -2.45 11.44
CA ALA A 154 33.15 -1.04 11.05
C ALA A 154 32.24 -0.81 9.84
N ILE A 155 32.36 -1.65 8.80
CA ILE A 155 31.48 -1.59 7.63
C ILE A 155 30.02 -1.86 8.03
N ALA A 156 29.76 -2.91 8.81
CA ALA A 156 28.43 -3.24 9.29
C ALA A 156 27.83 -2.09 10.11
N GLY A 157 28.59 -1.49 11.00
CA GLY A 157 28.16 -0.35 11.82
C GLY A 157 27.83 0.88 10.98
N ALA A 158 28.67 1.23 10.00
CA ALA A 158 28.40 2.33 9.08
C ALA A 158 27.12 2.09 8.25
N CYS A 159 26.97 0.89 7.69
CA CYS A 159 25.77 0.52 6.94
C CYS A 159 24.51 0.49 7.82
N ALA A 160 24.61 0.06 9.08
CA ALA A 160 23.51 0.10 10.04
C ALA A 160 23.07 1.55 10.31
N GLY A 161 24.02 2.47 10.50
CA GLY A 161 23.74 3.90 10.63
C GLY A 161 22.99 4.46 9.42
N VAL A 162 23.46 4.15 8.21
CA VAL A 162 22.78 4.55 6.97
C VAL A 162 21.37 3.98 6.89
N LEU A 163 21.19 2.69 7.21
CA LEU A 163 19.87 2.03 7.16
C LEU A 163 18.89 2.64 8.17
N VAL A 164 19.36 2.99 9.38
CA VAL A 164 18.54 3.66 10.41
C VAL A 164 18.10 5.03 9.93
N LEU A 165 19.03 5.84 9.38
CA LEU A 165 18.72 7.15 8.84
C LEU A 165 17.73 7.07 7.67
N ASP A 166 17.95 6.15 6.72
CA ASP A 166 17.06 5.95 5.58
C ASP A 166 15.66 5.54 6.04
N THR A 167 15.58 4.63 7.01
CA THR A 167 14.30 4.21 7.61
C THR A 167 13.58 5.38 8.27
N ALA A 168 14.30 6.21 9.04
CA ALA A 168 13.72 7.40 9.68
C ALA A 168 13.18 8.40 8.65
N PHE A 169 13.94 8.68 7.58
CA PHE A 169 13.49 9.55 6.49
C PHE A 169 12.31 8.98 5.71
N ALA A 170 12.29 7.66 5.45
CA ALA A 170 11.19 7.00 4.77
C ALA A 170 9.89 7.06 5.60
N LEU A 171 9.98 6.78 6.91
CA LEU A 171 8.86 6.88 7.84
C LEU A 171 8.34 8.31 7.97
N ALA A 172 9.23 9.30 8.08
CA ALA A 172 8.84 10.70 8.12
C ALA A 172 8.11 11.13 6.85
N SER A 173 8.62 10.72 5.68
CA SER A 173 7.99 11.00 4.38
C SER A 173 6.62 10.32 4.25
N TRP A 174 6.48 9.08 4.73
CA TRP A 174 5.20 8.38 4.77
C TRP A 174 4.19 9.10 5.66
N ARG A 175 4.60 9.49 6.87
CA ARG A 175 3.75 10.22 7.80
C ARG A 175 3.26 11.55 7.20
N GLN A 176 4.16 12.31 6.55
CA GLN A 176 3.79 13.55 5.87
C GLN A 176 2.78 13.30 4.74
N LEU A 177 2.98 12.25 3.94
CA LEU A 177 2.03 11.86 2.91
C LEU A 177 0.65 11.54 3.51
N SER A 178 0.61 10.73 4.56
CA SER A 178 -0.64 10.34 5.22
C SER A 178 -1.40 11.54 5.77
N LEU A 179 -0.72 12.46 6.46
CA LEU A 179 -1.33 13.70 6.98
C LEU A 179 -1.88 14.58 5.86
N LYS A 180 -1.16 14.72 4.76
CA LYS A 180 -1.64 15.50 3.62
C LYS A 180 -2.85 14.85 2.94
N LEU A 181 -2.87 13.52 2.83
CA LEU A 181 -4.02 12.79 2.29
C LEU A 181 -5.26 12.95 3.18
N GLU A 182 -5.07 12.98 4.50
CA GLU A 182 -6.14 13.22 5.47
C GLU A 182 -6.71 14.63 5.31
N LEU A 183 -5.87 15.66 5.31
CA LEU A 183 -6.30 17.05 5.08
C LEU A 183 -7.08 17.21 3.77
N LEU A 184 -6.63 16.53 2.72
CA LEU A 184 -7.28 16.57 1.41
C LEU A 184 -8.64 15.86 1.43
N ARG A 185 -8.72 14.74 2.14
CA ARG A 185 -9.97 14.01 2.34
C ARG A 185 -10.99 14.92 3.03
N ASP A 186 -10.58 15.57 4.12
CA ASP A 186 -11.45 16.44 4.90
C ASP A 186 -11.91 17.66 4.07
N GLU A 187 -11.01 18.33 3.36
CA GLU A 187 -11.36 19.45 2.47
C GLU A 187 -12.35 19.03 1.36
N MET A 188 -12.15 17.83 0.81
CA MET A 188 -13.06 17.30 -0.21
C MET A 188 -14.43 16.92 0.39
N ALA A 189 -14.44 16.33 1.59
CA ALA A 189 -15.67 15.99 2.29
C ALA A 189 -16.49 17.24 2.59
N ASP A 190 -15.86 18.31 3.08
CA ASP A 190 -16.52 19.57 3.35
C ASP A 190 -17.15 20.19 2.10
N LYS A 191 -16.42 20.22 0.99
CA LYS A 191 -16.94 20.71 -0.30
C LYS A 191 -18.10 19.89 -0.85
N ILE A 192 -18.02 18.56 -0.73
CA ILE A 192 -19.10 17.68 -1.13
C ILE A 192 -20.35 17.94 -0.27
N ASN A 193 -20.17 18.05 1.04
CA ASN A 193 -21.25 18.33 1.98
C ASN A 193 -21.90 19.70 1.73
N GLU A 194 -21.09 20.74 1.47
CA GLU A 194 -21.59 22.07 1.09
C GLU A 194 -22.40 22.02 -0.22
N SER A 195 -21.84 21.40 -1.26
CA SER A 195 -22.52 21.23 -2.55
C SER A 195 -23.82 20.43 -2.44
N LEU A 196 -23.87 19.43 -1.55
CA LEU A 196 -25.07 18.64 -1.27
C LEU A 196 -26.13 19.46 -0.53
N LYS A 197 -25.72 20.28 0.47
CA LYS A 197 -26.63 21.20 1.20
C LYS A 197 -27.27 22.20 0.22
N ASP A 198 -26.48 22.83 -0.62
CA ASP A 198 -26.95 23.81 -1.61
C ASP A 198 -27.90 23.16 -2.63
N ALA A 199 -27.54 21.94 -3.11
CA ALA A 199 -28.41 21.19 -4.01
C ALA A 199 -29.75 20.83 -3.35
N THR A 200 -29.71 20.44 -2.07
CA THR A 200 -30.92 20.09 -1.29
C THR A 200 -31.81 21.33 -1.10
N ALA A 201 -31.24 22.45 -0.69
CA ALA A 201 -31.94 23.72 -0.52
C ALA A 201 -32.60 24.15 -1.86
N SER A 202 -31.84 24.17 -2.97
CA SER A 202 -32.33 24.54 -4.27
C SER A 202 -33.40 23.61 -4.83
N MET A 203 -33.40 22.35 -4.42
CA MET A 203 -34.47 21.40 -4.81
C MET A 203 -35.76 21.61 -4.01
N LEU A 204 -35.65 21.90 -2.70
CA LEU A 204 -36.79 22.19 -1.85
C LEU A 204 -37.53 23.45 -2.29
N ASP A 205 -36.82 24.49 -2.75
CA ASP A 205 -37.37 25.72 -3.26
C ASP A 205 -38.11 25.56 -4.60
N ARG A 206 -37.80 24.51 -5.38
CA ARG A 206 -38.38 24.24 -6.70
C ARG A 206 -39.45 23.16 -6.72
N VAL A 207 -39.83 22.64 -5.55
CA VAL A 207 -40.90 21.63 -5.46
C VAL A 207 -42.25 22.29 -5.75
N PRO A 208 -43.00 21.90 -6.80
CA PRO A 208 -44.31 22.45 -7.04
C PRO A 208 -45.27 22.14 -5.89
N ALA A 209 -46.22 23.02 -5.64
CA ALA A 209 -47.24 22.83 -4.58
C ALA A 209 -47.99 21.49 -4.66
N ALA A 210 -48.10 20.90 -5.85
CA ALA A 210 -48.67 19.57 -6.07
C ALA A 210 -47.80 18.39 -5.54
N ALA A 211 -46.56 18.64 -5.12
CA ALA A 211 -45.63 17.65 -4.59
C ALA A 211 -45.30 17.93 -3.10
N LEU A 212 -46.16 18.66 -2.39
CA LEU A 212 -45.99 19.02 -0.97
C LEU A 212 -45.80 17.79 -0.08
N ASP A 213 -46.44 16.67 -0.38
CA ASP A 213 -46.27 15.42 0.37
C ASP A 213 -44.82 14.91 0.30
N THR A 214 -44.16 15.00 -0.83
CA THR A 214 -42.76 14.58 -1.02
C THR A 214 -41.82 15.52 -0.27
N ALA A 215 -42.10 16.82 -0.24
CA ALA A 215 -41.28 17.81 0.48
C ALA A 215 -41.46 17.68 2.00
N SER A 216 -42.70 17.45 2.47
CA SER A 216 -42.98 17.20 3.89
C SER A 216 -42.33 15.90 4.38
N GLU A 217 -42.38 14.85 3.59
CA GLU A 217 -41.74 13.57 3.86
C GLU A 217 -40.20 13.69 3.90
N LEU A 218 -39.58 14.39 2.95
CA LEU A 218 -38.15 14.72 2.98
C LEU A 218 -37.76 15.55 4.22
N LYS A 219 -38.58 16.51 4.60
CA LYS A 219 -38.35 17.36 5.77
C LYS A 219 -38.52 16.58 7.08
N SER A 220 -39.51 15.69 7.16
CA SER A 220 -39.73 14.84 8.33
C SER A 220 -38.62 13.78 8.52
N ARG A 221 -38.00 13.35 7.44
CA ARG A 221 -36.91 12.37 7.40
C ARG A 221 -35.53 13.01 7.14
N SER A 222 -35.40 14.32 7.36
CA SER A 222 -34.16 15.07 7.08
C SER A 222 -32.93 14.48 7.79
N GLY A 223 -33.09 13.95 9.02
CA GLY A 223 -32.03 13.26 9.72
C GLY A 223 -31.52 12.01 8.99
N ALA A 224 -32.43 11.18 8.50
CA ALA A 224 -32.07 9.95 7.75
C ALA A 224 -31.50 10.27 6.37
N VAL A 225 -31.94 11.34 5.73
CA VAL A 225 -31.35 11.81 4.45
C VAL A 225 -29.94 12.35 4.69
N ASN A 226 -29.74 13.11 5.74
CA ASN A 226 -28.43 13.66 6.09
C ASN A 226 -27.43 12.56 6.50
N SER A 227 -27.86 11.54 7.25
CA SER A 227 -26.99 10.40 7.57
C SER A 227 -26.61 9.60 6.32
N TRP A 228 -27.57 9.35 5.41
CA TRP A 228 -27.27 8.68 4.14
C TRP A 228 -26.34 9.51 3.24
N LEU A 229 -26.50 10.83 3.20
CA LEU A 229 -25.60 11.71 2.48
C LEU A 229 -24.19 11.70 3.07
N ALA A 230 -24.08 11.67 4.40
CA ALA A 230 -22.79 11.53 5.07
C ALA A 230 -22.14 10.17 4.77
N GLU A 231 -22.88 9.07 4.86
CA GLU A 231 -22.41 7.74 4.48
C GLU A 231 -22.00 7.67 3.00
N MET A 232 -22.74 8.33 2.12
CA MET A 232 -22.41 8.40 0.69
C MET A 232 -21.14 9.24 0.45
N SER A 233 -20.97 10.33 1.19
CA SER A 233 -19.75 11.16 1.18
C SER A 233 -18.55 10.35 1.67
N ASP A 234 -18.66 9.67 2.81
CA ASP A 234 -17.60 8.82 3.35
C ASP A 234 -17.29 7.62 2.43
N GLY A 235 -18.32 6.98 1.90
CA GLY A 235 -18.18 5.88 0.93
C GLY A 235 -17.54 6.27 -0.39
N MET A 236 -17.51 7.57 -0.75
CA MET A 236 -16.78 8.06 -1.93
C MET A 236 -15.26 8.10 -1.71
N PHE A 237 -14.79 8.21 -0.46
CA PHE A 237 -13.38 8.18 -0.12
C PHE A 237 -12.85 6.76 0.14
N GLU A 238 -13.73 5.83 0.50
CA GLU A 238 -13.40 4.41 0.65
C GLU A 238 -13.70 3.61 -0.63
N SER A 239 -13.08 2.44 -0.79
CA SER A 239 -13.34 1.51 -1.90
C SER A 239 -14.75 0.87 -1.85
N VAL A 240 -15.64 1.39 -1.01
CA VAL A 240 -16.97 0.88 -0.69
C VAL A 240 -18.07 1.55 -1.55
N ARG A 241 -17.70 2.37 -2.51
CA ARG A 241 -18.63 3.14 -3.37
C ARG A 241 -19.77 2.31 -4.00
N GLU A 242 -19.55 1.01 -4.19
CA GLU A 242 -20.58 0.10 -4.74
C GLU A 242 -21.61 -0.36 -3.70
N LYS A 243 -21.35 -0.14 -2.40
CA LYS A 243 -22.09 -0.75 -1.29
C LYS A 243 -22.95 0.20 -0.46
N VAL A 244 -22.97 1.51 -0.75
CA VAL A 244 -23.91 2.40 -0.08
C VAL A 244 -25.29 2.17 -0.70
N GLU A 245 -26.04 1.31 -0.06
CA GLU A 245 -27.41 1.00 -0.46
C GLU A 245 -28.32 2.20 -0.22
N MET A 246 -29.18 2.45 -1.19
CA MET A 246 -30.20 3.50 -1.05
C MET A 246 -31.15 3.11 0.09
N PRO A 247 -31.39 3.99 1.08
CA PRO A 247 -32.33 3.70 2.17
C PRO A 247 -33.67 3.21 1.64
N ALA A 248 -34.26 2.23 2.29
CA ALA A 248 -35.52 1.59 1.85
C ALA A 248 -36.62 2.62 1.56
N PHE A 249 -36.77 3.66 2.40
CA PHE A 249 -37.76 4.71 2.18
C PHE A 249 -37.53 5.55 0.90
N ILE A 250 -36.28 5.64 0.41
CA ILE A 250 -35.94 6.29 -0.88
C ILE A 250 -36.17 5.30 -2.02
N ALA A 251 -35.83 4.03 -1.82
CA ALA A 251 -36.01 2.97 -2.82
C ALA A 251 -37.49 2.65 -3.07
N GLU A 252 -38.28 2.60 -2.01
CA GLU A 252 -39.74 2.36 -2.00
C GLU A 252 -40.54 3.63 -2.27
N GLY A 253 -39.93 4.80 -2.07
CA GLY A 253 -40.52 6.10 -2.32
C GLY A 253 -40.86 6.31 -3.78
N GLY A 254 -41.83 7.17 -4.02
CA GLY A 254 -42.33 7.49 -5.36
C GLY A 254 -41.25 8.00 -6.32
N ARG A 255 -41.61 8.15 -7.62
CA ARG A 255 -40.68 8.61 -8.67
C ARG A 255 -39.88 9.87 -8.30
N GLY A 256 -40.46 10.75 -7.45
CA GLY A 256 -39.84 11.99 -6.99
C GLY A 256 -38.60 11.76 -6.13
N LEU A 257 -38.68 10.90 -5.09
CA LEU A 257 -37.59 10.61 -4.18
C LEU A 257 -36.41 9.95 -4.90
N ARG A 258 -36.67 9.02 -5.81
CA ARG A 258 -35.62 8.39 -6.65
C ARG A 258 -34.93 9.39 -7.58
N LEU A 259 -35.64 10.38 -8.10
CA LEU A 259 -35.06 11.43 -8.94
C LEU A 259 -34.14 12.35 -8.12
N VAL A 260 -34.55 12.71 -6.88
CA VAL A 260 -33.75 13.49 -5.94
C VAL A 260 -32.45 12.75 -5.59
N ALA A 261 -32.53 11.47 -5.22
CA ALA A 261 -31.37 10.66 -4.91
C ALA A 261 -30.37 10.56 -6.10
N ARG A 262 -30.88 10.38 -7.33
CA ARG A 262 -30.02 10.39 -8.54
C ARG A 262 -29.35 11.73 -8.77
N ARG A 263 -30.07 12.84 -8.58
CA ARG A 263 -29.48 14.19 -8.71
C ARG A 263 -28.42 14.46 -7.66
N MET A 264 -28.66 14.10 -6.39
CA MET A 264 -27.68 14.23 -5.30
C MET A 264 -26.41 13.42 -5.60
N LYS A 265 -26.56 12.17 -6.07
CA LYS A 265 -25.42 11.36 -6.50
C LYS A 265 -24.61 12.05 -7.62
N ASN A 266 -25.27 12.66 -8.60
CA ASN A 266 -24.62 13.40 -9.68
C ASN A 266 -23.92 14.68 -9.17
N VAL A 267 -24.50 15.39 -8.20
CA VAL A 267 -23.90 16.57 -7.58
C VAL A 267 -22.63 16.19 -6.83
N ALA A 268 -22.69 15.14 -6.01
CA ALA A 268 -21.55 14.63 -5.30
C ALA A 268 -20.41 14.19 -6.26
N GLN A 269 -20.75 13.52 -7.36
CA GLN A 269 -19.78 13.15 -8.40
C GLN A 269 -19.14 14.34 -9.10
N ARG A 270 -19.90 15.42 -9.35
CA ARG A 270 -19.37 16.65 -9.92
C ARG A 270 -18.49 17.41 -8.94
N ALA A 271 -18.87 17.46 -7.67
CA ALA A 271 -18.04 18.05 -6.61
C ALA A 271 -16.70 17.32 -6.44
N GLU A 272 -16.71 15.97 -6.50
CA GLU A 272 -15.50 15.15 -6.55
C GLU A 272 -14.62 15.50 -7.77
N ALA A 273 -15.22 15.64 -8.94
CA ALA A 273 -14.51 15.97 -10.19
C ALA A 273 -13.95 17.41 -10.21
N SER A 274 -14.57 18.33 -9.48
CA SER A 274 -14.14 19.74 -9.36
C SER A 274 -13.14 19.98 -8.23
N ALA A 275 -12.62 18.92 -7.61
CA ALA A 275 -11.64 19.02 -6.53
C ALA A 275 -10.43 19.89 -6.92
N PRO A 276 -10.00 20.81 -6.06
CA PRO A 276 -9.17 21.93 -6.48
C PRO A 276 -7.75 21.55 -6.87
N VAL A 277 -7.32 22.18 -7.96
CA VAL A 277 -5.96 22.16 -8.52
C VAL A 277 -4.88 22.69 -7.53
N LYS A 278 -5.24 23.32 -6.40
CA LYS A 278 -4.31 23.77 -5.36
C LYS A 278 -3.39 22.67 -4.82
N LEU A 279 -3.81 21.43 -4.99
CA LEU A 279 -3.03 20.24 -4.63
C LEU A 279 -1.73 20.05 -5.43
N LYS A 280 -1.60 20.67 -6.59
CA LYS A 280 -0.40 20.48 -7.44
C LYS A 280 0.90 20.87 -6.72
N THR A 281 0.82 21.76 -5.74
CA THR A 281 1.99 22.31 -5.02
C THR A 281 2.26 21.70 -3.65
N MET A 282 1.33 20.91 -3.09
CA MET A 282 1.45 20.41 -1.71
C MET A 282 2.29 19.14 -1.56
N MET A 283 2.38 18.30 -2.60
CA MET A 283 3.11 17.02 -2.53
C MET A 283 4.53 17.15 -3.04
N THR A 284 5.49 16.71 -2.23
CA THR A 284 6.90 16.68 -2.59
C THR A 284 7.24 15.44 -3.42
N ARG A 285 8.39 15.47 -4.13
CA ARG A 285 8.92 14.30 -4.84
C ARG A 285 9.08 13.08 -3.93
N ARG A 286 9.51 13.29 -2.68
CA ARG A 286 9.70 12.21 -1.69
C ARG A 286 8.40 11.52 -1.32
N GLU A 287 7.32 12.25 -1.19
CA GLU A 287 5.99 11.71 -0.89
C GLU A 287 5.39 10.99 -2.09
N LEU A 288 5.48 11.59 -3.28
CA LEU A 288 4.99 10.97 -4.52
C LEU A 288 5.77 9.71 -4.92
N ARG A 289 6.99 9.53 -4.39
CA ARG A 289 7.79 8.32 -4.59
C ARG A 289 7.05 7.03 -4.20
N PHE A 290 6.24 7.05 -3.16
CA PHE A 290 5.50 5.86 -2.73
C PHE A 290 4.53 5.35 -3.79
N PHE A 291 3.91 6.23 -4.56
CA PHE A 291 3.06 5.82 -5.69
C PHE A 291 3.85 5.28 -6.87
N ASN A 292 5.12 5.67 -6.97
CA ASN A 292 6.03 5.15 -7.98
C ASN A 292 6.64 3.81 -7.54
N ALA A 293 7.08 3.71 -6.30
CA ALA A 293 7.66 2.50 -5.73
C ALA A 293 6.63 1.36 -5.57
N PHE A 294 5.36 1.72 -5.38
CA PHE A 294 4.25 0.79 -5.20
C PHE A 294 3.06 1.19 -6.08
N PRO A 295 3.11 0.97 -7.41
CA PRO A 295 2.03 1.39 -8.31
C PRO A 295 0.67 0.76 -8.00
N GLU A 296 0.67 -0.46 -7.43
CA GLU A 296 -0.54 -1.18 -7.00
C GLU A 296 -0.96 -0.83 -5.56
N ILE A 297 -0.31 0.15 -4.92
CA ILE A 297 -0.66 0.55 -3.54
C ILE A 297 -2.14 0.90 -3.43
N LYS A 298 -2.78 0.32 -2.42
CA LYS A 298 -4.18 0.60 -2.07
C LYS A 298 -4.23 1.28 -0.72
N LEU A 299 -4.72 2.51 -0.71
CA LEU A 299 -5.01 3.26 0.51
C LEU A 299 -6.53 3.35 0.64
N LYS A 300 -7.14 2.40 1.34
CA LYS A 300 -8.60 2.25 1.40
C LYS A 300 -9.32 3.54 1.78
N SER A 301 -8.81 4.23 2.80
CA SER A 301 -9.41 5.47 3.31
C SER A 301 -9.20 6.70 2.40
N TYR A 302 -8.37 6.60 1.36
CA TYR A 302 -7.99 7.73 0.51
C TYR A 302 -8.15 7.46 -0.99
N GLU A 303 -8.78 6.35 -1.39
CA GLU A 303 -8.92 6.00 -2.82
C GLU A 303 -9.66 7.06 -3.62
N GLY A 304 -10.71 7.65 -3.05
CA GLY A 304 -11.45 8.76 -3.67
C GLY A 304 -10.57 9.98 -3.91
N VAL A 305 -9.78 10.36 -2.90
CA VAL A 305 -8.84 11.49 -2.99
C VAL A 305 -7.78 11.24 -4.06
N ILE A 306 -7.16 10.05 -4.05
CA ILE A 306 -6.11 9.68 -5.00
C ILE A 306 -6.65 9.71 -6.44
N ARG A 307 -7.87 9.24 -6.65
CA ARG A 307 -8.55 9.24 -7.97
C ARG A 307 -8.88 10.66 -8.41
N ALA A 308 -9.56 11.43 -7.56
CA ALA A 308 -9.98 12.79 -7.88
C ALA A 308 -8.80 13.73 -8.16
N THR A 309 -7.65 13.47 -7.55
CA THR A 309 -6.43 14.27 -7.71
C THR A 309 -5.44 13.72 -8.72
N ASN A 310 -5.72 12.54 -9.31
CA ASN A 310 -4.83 11.83 -10.23
C ASN A 310 -3.39 11.65 -9.70
N LEU A 311 -3.25 11.44 -8.38
CA LEU A 311 -1.92 11.40 -7.71
C LEU A 311 -1.00 10.33 -8.29
N LYS A 312 -1.53 9.15 -8.64
CA LYS A 312 -0.72 8.08 -9.24
C LYS A 312 -0.18 8.46 -10.62
N GLU A 313 -0.99 9.10 -11.46
CA GLU A 313 -0.59 9.55 -12.79
C GLU A 313 0.43 10.68 -12.70
N ARG A 314 0.21 11.62 -11.80
CA ARG A 314 1.17 12.70 -11.53
C ARG A 314 2.51 12.19 -11.01
N ALA A 315 2.51 11.17 -10.16
CA ALA A 315 3.74 10.52 -9.73
C ALA A 315 4.47 9.93 -10.93
N ARG A 316 3.77 9.21 -11.81
CA ARG A 316 4.34 8.67 -13.05
C ARG A 316 4.95 9.77 -13.93
N GLU A 317 4.21 10.84 -14.20
CA GLU A 317 4.72 11.96 -14.99
C GLU A 317 5.98 12.58 -14.40
N LEU A 318 6.04 12.73 -13.06
CA LEU A 318 7.17 13.34 -12.38
C LEU A 318 8.46 12.52 -12.46
N PHE A 319 8.33 11.18 -12.43
CA PHE A 319 9.47 10.28 -12.41
C PHE A 319 9.88 9.78 -13.82
N TYR A 320 8.95 9.82 -14.81
CA TYR A 320 9.15 9.22 -16.13
C TYR A 320 8.98 10.20 -17.30
N ARG A 321 8.76 11.49 -17.04
CA ARG A 321 8.78 12.49 -18.10
C ARG A 321 10.20 12.58 -18.65
N LYS A 322 10.36 12.14 -19.91
CA LYS A 322 11.56 12.37 -20.71
C LYS A 322 11.71 13.85 -21.04
#